data_9a79c12970eeb2ff78f99ad8044abb7d
#
_entry.id   9a79c12970eeb2ff78f99ad8044abb7d
#
_cell.length_a   1.000
_cell.length_b   1.000
_cell.length_c   1.000
_cell.angle_alpha   90.00
_cell.angle_beta   90.00
_cell.angle_gamma   90.00
#
_symmetry.space_group_name_H-M   'P 1'
#
loop_
_entity.id
_entity.type
_entity.pdbx_description
1 polymer ?
#
loop_
_entity_poly.entity_id
_entity_poly.type
_entity_poly.pdbx_seq_one_letter_code
_entity_poly.pdbx_strand_id
1 'polypeptide(L)'
;MRAFQFKINHNILYTNEKLHRIKISESPLCTFCNNETETLEHLFVDCDVVANVWQEVLENLLQPFGVTNLTKSEVILGIITTNQQNCVINHIILETKYFIYMCKLEKCKPLFSRLKKRLQITENIEKQIAIKTNKIAKHTHKWHHITNYLLY
;
A
#
# COMPACT_ATOMS: atom_id res chain seq x y z
N MET A 1 -8.34 7.63 -0.21
CA MET A 1 -7.77 6.53 0.59
C MET A 1 -8.76 5.90 1.58
N ARG A 2 -9.55 6.66 2.39
CA ARG A 2 -10.53 6.10 3.34
C ARG A 2 -11.55 5.16 2.67
N ALA A 3 -12.12 5.55 1.54
CA ALA A 3 -13.07 4.72 0.79
C ALA A 3 -12.44 3.41 0.28
N PHE A 4 -11.15 3.42 -0.05
CA PHE A 4 -10.43 2.23 -0.47
C PHE A 4 -10.25 1.24 0.69
N GLN A 5 -9.79 1.71 1.86
CA GLN A 5 -9.66 0.87 3.05
C GLN A 5 -11.04 0.33 3.51
N PHE A 6 -12.08 1.15 3.44
CA PHE A 6 -13.45 0.70 3.71
C PHE A 6 -13.84 -0.49 2.81
N LYS A 7 -13.53 -0.41 1.50
CA LYS A 7 -13.81 -1.52 0.57
C LYS A 7 -13.04 -2.79 0.90
N ILE A 8 -11.80 -2.67 1.41
CA ILE A 8 -11.02 -3.80 1.88
C ILE A 8 -11.67 -4.42 3.11
N ASN A 9 -11.97 -3.62 4.13
CA ASN A 9 -12.51 -4.08 5.42
C ASN A 9 -13.86 -4.80 5.26
N HIS A 10 -14.68 -4.36 4.31
CA HIS A 10 -15.97 -4.97 4.00
C HIS A 10 -15.91 -6.03 2.90
N ASN A 11 -14.70 -6.37 2.45
CA ASN A 11 -14.47 -7.34 1.38
C ASN A 11 -15.33 -7.07 0.11
N ILE A 12 -15.49 -5.79 -0.27
CA ILE A 12 -16.25 -5.36 -1.46
C ILE A 12 -15.36 -4.84 -2.58
N LEU A 13 -14.02 -4.95 -2.42
CA LEU A 13 -13.08 -4.63 -3.49
C LEU A 13 -13.16 -5.68 -4.60
N TYR A 14 -13.13 -5.26 -5.86
CA TYR A 14 -13.21 -6.17 -7.00
C TYR A 14 -11.87 -6.89 -7.21
N THR A 15 -11.85 -8.18 -6.85
CA THR A 15 -10.81 -9.15 -7.20
C THR A 15 -11.27 -9.99 -8.40
N ASN A 16 -10.34 -10.71 -9.07
CA ASN A 16 -10.72 -11.56 -10.20
C ASN A 16 -11.62 -12.72 -9.75
N GLU A 17 -11.44 -13.24 -8.53
CA GLU A 17 -12.38 -14.21 -7.94
C GLU A 17 -13.82 -13.68 -7.98
N LYS A 18 -14.04 -12.46 -7.50
CA LYS A 18 -15.38 -11.85 -7.46
C LYS A 18 -15.90 -11.51 -8.83
N LEU A 19 -15.05 -10.95 -9.69
CA LEU A 19 -15.41 -10.63 -11.07
C LEU A 19 -15.77 -11.88 -11.86
N HIS A 20 -15.06 -12.99 -11.63
CA HIS A 20 -15.37 -14.28 -12.25
C HIS A 20 -16.71 -14.84 -11.75
N ARG A 21 -16.97 -14.77 -10.43
CA ARG A 21 -18.22 -15.22 -9.82
C ARG A 21 -19.45 -14.49 -10.40
N ILE A 22 -19.31 -13.21 -10.74
CA ILE A 22 -20.38 -12.40 -11.37
C ILE A 22 -20.28 -12.37 -12.91
N LYS A 23 -19.45 -13.27 -13.50
CA LYS A 23 -19.30 -13.45 -14.96
C LYS A 23 -18.79 -12.22 -15.73
N ILE A 24 -18.06 -11.33 -15.07
CA ILE A 24 -17.39 -10.17 -15.70
C ILE A 24 -15.98 -10.54 -16.16
N SER A 25 -15.27 -11.42 -15.42
CA SER A 25 -13.96 -11.93 -15.80
C SER A 25 -14.06 -13.38 -16.26
N GLU A 26 -13.30 -13.74 -17.28
CA GLU A 26 -13.23 -15.13 -17.78
C GLU A 26 -12.45 -16.04 -16.82
N SER A 27 -11.51 -15.49 -16.04
CA SER A 27 -10.66 -16.24 -15.13
C SER A 27 -10.66 -15.64 -13.72
N PRO A 28 -10.65 -16.49 -12.67
CA PRO A 28 -10.49 -16.05 -11.29
C PRO A 28 -9.01 -15.86 -10.90
N LEU A 29 -8.06 -16.18 -11.79
CA LEU A 29 -6.63 -16.20 -11.48
C LEU A 29 -6.07 -14.80 -11.24
N CYS A 30 -5.01 -14.76 -10.43
CA CYS A 30 -4.32 -13.53 -10.06
C CYS A 30 -3.72 -12.83 -11.28
N THR A 31 -3.93 -11.54 -11.38
CA THR A 31 -3.42 -10.67 -12.45
C THR A 31 -1.88 -10.67 -12.52
N PHE A 32 -1.20 -10.94 -11.41
CA PHE A 32 0.26 -10.86 -11.34
C PHE A 32 0.95 -12.20 -11.55
N CYS A 33 0.55 -13.25 -10.84
CA CYS A 33 1.21 -14.57 -10.92
C CYS A 33 0.52 -15.53 -11.90
N ASN A 34 -0.75 -15.31 -12.24
CA ASN A 34 -1.59 -16.20 -13.08
C ASN A 34 -1.64 -17.66 -12.60
N ASN A 35 -1.33 -17.92 -11.34
CA ASN A 35 -1.20 -19.26 -10.79
C ASN A 35 -2.31 -19.60 -9.79
N GLU A 36 -2.68 -18.66 -8.94
CA GLU A 36 -3.66 -18.88 -7.88
C GLU A 36 -4.88 -17.97 -8.03
N THR A 37 -5.99 -18.33 -7.38
CA THR A 37 -7.20 -17.51 -7.36
C THR A 37 -6.93 -16.17 -6.69
N GLU A 38 -7.30 -15.09 -7.34
CA GLU A 38 -7.12 -13.74 -6.84
C GLU A 38 -8.18 -13.40 -5.79
N THR A 39 -7.98 -13.87 -4.57
CA THR A 39 -8.69 -13.40 -3.40
C THR A 39 -8.12 -12.05 -2.94
N LEU A 40 -8.76 -11.40 -1.98
CA LEU A 40 -8.24 -10.15 -1.40
C LEU A 40 -6.91 -10.40 -0.67
N GLU A 41 -6.80 -11.50 0.05
CA GLU A 41 -5.58 -11.90 0.77
C GLU A 41 -4.45 -12.23 -0.22
N HIS A 42 -4.75 -13.03 -1.25
CA HIS A 42 -3.75 -13.35 -2.27
C HIS A 42 -3.24 -12.07 -2.97
N LEU A 43 -4.14 -11.18 -3.37
CA LEU A 43 -3.77 -9.94 -4.07
C LEU A 43 -2.84 -9.04 -3.27
N PHE A 44 -3.02 -8.95 -1.94
CA PHE A 44 -2.26 -8.01 -1.11
C PHE A 44 -1.16 -8.65 -0.28
N VAL A 45 -1.16 -9.98 -0.09
CA VAL A 45 -0.25 -10.65 0.85
C VAL A 45 0.43 -11.86 0.24
N ASP A 46 -0.35 -12.84 -0.25
CA ASP A 46 0.16 -14.18 -0.54
C ASP A 46 0.78 -14.33 -1.93
N CYS A 47 0.58 -13.37 -2.84
CA CYS A 47 1.16 -13.41 -4.18
C CYS A 47 2.67 -13.18 -4.15
N ASP A 48 3.47 -14.10 -4.68
CA ASP A 48 4.94 -14.02 -4.74
C ASP A 48 5.44 -12.72 -5.39
N VAL A 49 4.73 -12.23 -6.40
CA VAL A 49 5.08 -10.98 -7.07
C VAL A 49 4.92 -9.78 -6.14
N VAL A 50 3.92 -9.82 -5.26
CA VAL A 50 3.62 -8.77 -4.29
C VAL A 50 4.51 -8.89 -3.05
N ALA A 51 4.90 -10.11 -2.66
CA ALA A 51 5.81 -10.36 -1.55
C ALA A 51 7.13 -9.60 -1.72
N ASN A 52 7.69 -9.55 -2.94
CA ASN A 52 8.90 -8.78 -3.24
C ASN A 52 8.71 -7.27 -2.96
N VAL A 53 7.55 -6.70 -3.28
CA VAL A 53 7.25 -5.29 -3.00
C VAL A 53 7.21 -5.04 -1.50
N TRP A 54 6.57 -5.94 -0.74
CA TRP A 54 6.50 -5.83 0.73
C TRP A 54 7.87 -5.96 1.39
N GLN A 55 8.74 -6.84 0.88
CA GLN A 55 10.10 -6.95 1.37
C GLN A 55 10.85 -5.61 1.21
N GLU A 56 10.80 -5.00 0.03
CA GLU A 56 11.44 -3.70 -0.20
C GLU A 56 10.80 -2.57 0.63
N VAL A 57 9.48 -2.61 0.86
CA VAL A 57 8.78 -1.66 1.75
C VAL A 57 9.25 -1.82 3.19
N LEU A 58 9.37 -3.05 3.69
CA LEU A 58 9.88 -3.33 5.03
C LEU A 58 11.30 -2.80 5.20
N GLU A 59 12.21 -3.18 4.31
CA GLU A 59 13.62 -2.82 4.40
C GLU A 59 13.88 -1.31 4.26
N ASN A 60 13.18 -0.65 3.33
CA ASN A 60 13.50 0.74 2.97
C ASN A 60 12.58 1.78 3.64
N LEU A 61 11.34 1.42 3.99
CA LEU A 61 10.37 2.39 4.48
C LEU A 61 9.90 2.13 5.92
N LEU A 62 9.87 0.89 6.37
CA LEU A 62 9.34 0.54 7.69
C LEU A 62 10.42 0.21 8.73
N GLN A 63 11.58 -0.23 8.31
CA GLN A 63 12.73 -0.46 9.19
C GLN A 63 13.11 0.75 10.06
N PRO A 64 13.08 2.01 9.54
CA PRO A 64 13.35 3.20 10.35
C PRO A 64 12.40 3.39 11.54
N PHE A 65 11.23 2.72 11.50
CA PHE A 65 10.24 2.71 12.59
C PHE A 65 10.32 1.46 13.48
N GLY A 66 11.34 0.60 13.27
CA GLY A 66 11.52 -0.65 14.01
C GLY A 66 10.59 -1.78 13.57
N VAL A 67 9.89 -1.64 12.44
CA VAL A 67 9.02 -2.69 11.88
C VAL A 67 9.84 -3.56 10.95
N THR A 68 10.07 -4.81 11.35
CA THR A 68 10.85 -5.80 10.59
C THR A 68 9.99 -6.84 9.88
N ASN A 69 8.74 -6.99 10.27
CA ASN A 69 7.77 -7.86 9.63
C ASN A 69 6.35 -7.28 9.74
N LEU A 70 5.46 -7.77 8.91
CA LEU A 70 4.03 -7.48 8.96
C LEU A 70 3.26 -8.79 8.89
N THR A 71 2.31 -8.96 9.79
CA THR A 71 1.34 -10.06 9.72
C THR A 71 0.31 -9.80 8.61
N LYS A 72 -0.35 -10.84 8.13
CA LYS A 72 -1.45 -10.70 7.14
C LYS A 72 -2.53 -9.73 7.61
N SER A 73 -2.91 -9.80 8.87
CA SER A 73 -3.91 -8.89 9.46
C SER A 73 -3.43 -7.43 9.47
N GLU A 74 -2.17 -7.18 9.78
CA GLU A 74 -1.61 -5.82 9.75
C GLU A 74 -1.53 -5.25 8.34
N VAL A 75 -1.21 -6.06 7.34
CA VAL A 75 -1.28 -5.64 5.94
C VAL A 75 -2.71 -5.28 5.55
N ILE A 76 -3.69 -6.13 5.86
CA ILE A 76 -5.09 -5.92 5.45
C ILE A 76 -5.76 -4.80 6.25
N LEU A 77 -5.68 -4.83 7.57
CA LEU A 77 -6.43 -3.94 8.47
C LEU A 77 -5.63 -2.71 8.92
N GLY A 78 -4.30 -2.79 8.86
CA GLY A 78 -3.39 -1.83 9.46
C GLY A 78 -3.01 -2.20 10.89
N ILE A 79 -2.02 -1.50 11.43
CA ILE A 79 -1.54 -1.68 12.80
C ILE A 79 -2.46 -0.89 13.75
N ILE A 80 -3.04 -1.58 14.73
CA ILE A 80 -3.93 -0.96 15.72
C ILE A 80 -3.06 -0.35 16.81
N THR A 81 -2.95 0.97 16.83
CA THR A 81 -2.30 1.66 17.94
C THR A 81 -2.69 3.13 18.06
N THR A 82 -2.42 3.70 19.23
CA THR A 82 -2.66 5.11 19.56
C THR A 82 -1.43 6.01 19.30
N ASN A 83 -0.29 5.44 18.85
CA ASN A 83 0.94 6.19 18.65
C ASN A 83 0.96 6.91 17.29
N GLN A 84 1.48 8.15 17.25
CA GLN A 84 1.62 8.93 16.02
C GLN A 84 2.50 8.27 14.95
N GLN A 85 3.56 7.54 15.35
CA GLN A 85 4.41 6.79 14.42
C GLN A 85 3.62 5.78 13.61
N ASN A 86 2.63 5.14 14.21
CA ASN A 86 1.80 4.16 13.52
C ASN A 86 0.82 4.77 12.51
N CYS A 87 0.53 6.07 12.62
CA CYS A 87 -0.20 6.78 11.58
C CYS A 87 0.59 6.83 10.26
N VAL A 88 1.93 7.00 10.35
CA VAL A 88 2.81 7.01 9.18
C VAL A 88 2.97 5.61 8.61
N ILE A 89 3.19 4.62 9.46
CA ILE A 89 3.28 3.20 9.06
C ILE A 89 2.00 2.78 8.36
N ASN A 90 0.84 3.05 8.95
CA ASN A 90 -0.46 2.74 8.34
C ASN A 90 -0.69 3.51 7.03
N HIS A 91 -0.17 4.72 6.90
CA HIS A 91 -0.22 5.46 5.65
C HIS A 91 0.61 4.76 4.55
N ILE A 92 1.84 4.31 4.88
CA ILE A 92 2.70 3.56 3.95
C ILE A 92 2.02 2.25 3.54
N ILE A 93 1.50 1.49 4.50
CA ILE A 93 0.76 0.24 4.23
C ILE A 93 -0.41 0.50 3.28
N LEU A 94 -1.19 1.53 3.53
CA LEU A 94 -2.36 1.88 2.73
C LEU A 94 -1.99 2.34 1.32
N GLU A 95 -0.95 3.17 1.17
CA GLU A 95 -0.43 3.59 -0.13
C GLU A 95 0.13 2.40 -0.92
N THR A 96 0.81 1.46 -0.25
CA THR A 96 1.31 0.24 -0.89
C THR A 96 0.16 -0.62 -1.42
N LYS A 97 -0.87 -0.88 -0.62
CA LYS A 97 -2.07 -1.61 -1.07
C LYS A 97 -2.76 -0.92 -2.24
N TYR A 98 -2.92 0.39 -2.15
CA TYR A 98 -3.54 1.16 -3.23
C TYR A 98 -2.73 1.09 -4.51
N PHE A 99 -1.40 1.20 -4.41
CA PHE A 99 -0.49 1.05 -5.54
C PHE A 99 -0.59 -0.35 -6.18
N ILE A 100 -0.58 -1.41 -5.38
CA ILE A 100 -0.76 -2.79 -5.86
C ILE A 100 -2.08 -2.92 -6.61
N TYR A 101 -3.17 -2.39 -6.05
CA TYR A 101 -4.48 -2.42 -6.70
C TYR A 101 -4.52 -1.64 -8.01
N MET A 102 -3.87 -0.48 -8.08
CA MET A 102 -3.75 0.28 -9.34
C MET A 102 -2.97 -0.50 -10.40
N CYS A 103 -1.85 -1.15 -10.01
CA CYS A 103 -1.10 -2.02 -10.92
C CYS A 103 -1.94 -3.20 -11.44
N LYS A 104 -2.83 -3.77 -10.60
CA LYS A 104 -3.80 -4.77 -11.04
C LYS A 104 -4.73 -4.21 -12.13
N LEU A 105 -5.31 -3.03 -11.92
CA LEU A 105 -6.22 -2.40 -12.88
C LEU A 105 -5.51 -2.05 -14.20
N GLU A 106 -4.26 -1.61 -14.12
CA GLU A 106 -3.40 -1.30 -15.26
C GLU A 106 -2.77 -2.54 -15.91
N LYS A 107 -2.98 -3.72 -15.33
CA LYS A 107 -2.38 -5.00 -15.77
C LYS A 107 -0.85 -4.93 -15.89
N CYS A 108 -0.19 -4.26 -14.95
CA CYS A 108 1.27 -4.13 -14.90
C CYS A 108 1.84 -4.67 -13.59
N LYS A 109 3.10 -5.10 -13.59
CA LYS A 109 3.77 -5.59 -12.38
C LYS A 109 3.97 -4.44 -11.37
N PRO A 110 3.68 -4.66 -10.08
CA PRO A 110 4.00 -3.72 -9.03
C PRO A 110 5.52 -3.73 -8.79
N LEU A 111 6.17 -2.59 -9.02
CA LEU A 111 7.60 -2.39 -8.78
C LEU A 111 7.80 -1.36 -7.69
N PHE A 112 8.67 -1.63 -6.73
CA PHE A 112 8.97 -0.72 -5.63
C PHE A 112 9.43 0.66 -6.10
N SER A 113 10.22 0.74 -7.18
CA SER A 113 10.65 2.01 -7.76
C SER A 113 9.49 2.91 -8.20
N ARG A 114 8.38 2.33 -8.70
CA ARG A 114 7.15 3.06 -9.03
C ARG A 114 6.40 3.49 -7.78
N LEU A 115 6.31 2.62 -6.75
CA LEU A 115 5.75 2.96 -5.46
C LEU A 115 6.52 4.12 -4.81
N LYS A 116 7.85 4.06 -4.82
CA LYS A 116 8.71 5.12 -4.30
C LYS A 116 8.43 6.46 -4.95
N LYS A 117 8.37 6.53 -6.28
CA LYS A 117 8.00 7.76 -7.02
C LYS A 117 6.61 8.27 -6.61
N ARG A 118 5.65 7.37 -6.43
CA ARG A 118 4.31 7.74 -5.98
C ARG A 118 4.34 8.36 -4.57
N LEU A 119 5.09 7.77 -3.65
CA LEU A 119 5.25 8.31 -2.28
C LEU A 119 5.95 9.67 -2.29
N GLN A 120 6.97 9.87 -3.13
CA GLN A 120 7.62 11.18 -3.34
C GLN A 120 6.62 12.25 -3.79
N ILE A 121 5.76 11.92 -4.76
CA ILE A 121 4.71 12.83 -5.24
C ILE A 121 3.72 13.15 -4.11
N THR A 122 3.29 12.14 -3.35
CA THR A 122 2.37 12.32 -2.22
C THR A 122 2.98 13.22 -1.15
N GLU A 123 4.24 12.98 -0.77
CA GLU A 123 4.98 13.82 0.19
C GLU A 123 5.05 15.27 -0.29
N ASN A 124 5.44 15.50 -1.55
CA ASN A 124 5.54 16.83 -2.12
C ASN A 124 4.17 17.57 -2.13
N ILE A 125 3.09 16.89 -2.51
CA ILE A 125 1.74 17.47 -2.48
C ILE A 125 1.34 17.83 -1.04
N GLU A 126 1.53 16.93 -0.09
CA GLU A 126 1.24 17.18 1.32
C GLU A 126 2.08 18.33 1.88
N LYS A 127 3.35 18.45 1.47
CA LYS A 127 4.22 19.57 1.84
C LYS A 127 3.68 20.91 1.36
N GLN A 128 3.26 21.00 0.09
CA GLN A 128 2.68 22.23 -0.45
C GLN A 128 1.39 22.62 0.28
N ILE A 129 0.54 21.65 0.60
CA ILE A 129 -0.67 21.87 1.40
C ILE A 129 -0.29 22.33 2.81
N ALA A 130 0.71 21.73 3.44
CA ALA A 130 1.15 22.07 4.79
C ALA A 130 1.72 23.50 4.86
N ILE A 131 2.46 23.94 3.84
CA ILE A 131 2.94 25.33 3.71
C ILE A 131 1.75 26.29 3.66
N LYS A 132 0.78 26.04 2.76
CA LYS A 132 -0.40 26.90 2.56
C LYS A 132 -1.32 26.96 3.80
N THR A 133 -1.28 25.92 4.64
CA THR A 133 -2.15 25.81 5.84
C THR A 133 -1.41 26.06 7.15
N ASN A 134 -0.16 26.54 7.12
CA ASN A 134 0.72 26.74 8.28
C ASN A 134 0.89 25.48 9.15
N LYS A 135 0.96 24.29 8.53
CA LYS A 135 1.09 22.99 9.21
C LYS A 135 2.41 22.27 8.87
N ILE A 136 3.44 23.02 8.49
CA ILE A 136 4.71 22.44 8.02
C ILE A 136 5.38 21.58 9.11
N ALA A 137 5.33 21.97 10.38
CA ALA A 137 5.91 21.19 11.48
C ALA A 137 5.26 19.79 11.58
N LYS A 138 3.95 19.70 11.40
CA LYS A 138 3.23 18.41 11.39
C LYS A 138 3.63 17.55 10.18
N HIS A 139 3.81 18.17 9.02
CA HIS A 139 4.28 17.49 7.82
C HIS A 139 5.71 16.94 8.02
N THR A 140 6.63 17.79 8.48
CA THR A 140 8.02 17.39 8.76
C THR A 140 8.07 16.23 9.76
N HIS A 141 7.31 16.32 10.85
CA HIS A 141 7.24 15.23 11.84
C HIS A 141 6.72 13.92 11.24
N LYS A 142 5.74 13.98 10.33
CA LYS A 142 5.20 12.79 9.64
C LYS A 142 6.25 12.12 8.75
N TRP A 143 6.95 12.90 7.95
CA TRP A 143 7.75 12.38 6.84
C TRP A 143 9.25 12.25 7.12
N HIS A 144 9.79 12.87 8.20
CA HIS A 144 11.23 13.02 8.42
C HIS A 144 11.98 11.68 8.45
N HIS A 145 11.39 10.61 8.96
CA HIS A 145 12.06 9.31 9.04
C HIS A 145 12.28 8.64 7.67
N ILE A 146 11.46 8.96 6.70
CA ILE A 146 11.52 8.32 5.38
C ILE A 146 11.93 9.28 4.26
N THR A 147 12.04 10.58 4.52
CA THR A 147 12.42 11.56 3.49
C THR A 147 13.75 11.21 2.84
N ASN A 148 14.75 10.80 3.63
CA ASN A 148 16.06 10.41 3.10
C ASN A 148 15.97 9.19 2.17
N TYR A 149 15.12 8.22 2.48
CA TYR A 149 14.91 7.03 1.62
C TYR A 149 14.11 7.33 0.36
N LEU A 150 13.30 8.37 0.40
CA LEU A 150 12.54 8.81 -0.78
C LEU A 150 13.41 9.62 -1.75
N LEU A 151 14.46 10.32 -1.28
CA LEU A 151 15.28 11.20 -2.09
C LEU A 151 16.37 10.45 -2.90
N TYR A 152 16.83 9.29 -2.44
CA TYR A 152 17.85 8.46 -3.09
C TYR A 152 17.24 7.17 -3.66
#